data_8822476358c0ad344e37874bf7b8f180
#
_entry.id   8822476358c0ad344e37874bf7b8f180
#
_cell.length_a   1.000
_cell.length_b   1.000
_cell.length_c   1.000
_cell.angle_alpha   90.00
_cell.angle_beta   90.00
_cell.angle_gamma   90.00
#
_symmetry.space_group_name_H-M   'P 1'
#
loop_
_entity.id
_entity.type
_entity.pdbx_description
1 polymer ?
#
loop_
_entity_poly.entity_id
_entity_poly.type
_entity_poly.pdbx_seq_one_letter_code
_entity_poly.pdbx_strand_id
1 'polypeptide(L)'
;MIVLVIYPIIQKLVMDKLSLILDRLSVTAGVFFSGEMCGLAHFDGTAQNEGHIHLLASGRMDVIDDNGDVIKLDKPSVIFFPKPAIHRLRAKESDNAKVVCASIRYGADTSNPLTNALPGMVTLDFAENEYVLATVNGLFEEAFHDRDGKQLLIDRLTEVIIVHLLRTVISKGIGYQGVLAGLAHHQLARVIIKLHESPAEPWTLESMSELAFMSRSKFAEEFRRVVGQTPGDYLIDWRVSVAQSELKKGKPVSVVANQVGYENSSALSKAFKRKTGLSPSAWLKSYLQH
;
A
#
# COMPACT_ATOMS: atom_id res chain seq x y z
N MET A 1 47.52 23.04 -5.44
CA MET A 1 46.47 22.47 -6.29
C MET A 1 46.06 21.14 -5.67
N ILE A 2 44.99 21.15 -4.83
CA ILE A 2 44.53 19.97 -4.12
C ILE A 2 43.49 19.32 -5.02
N VAL A 3 43.81 18.16 -5.60
CA VAL A 3 42.87 17.35 -6.36
C VAL A 3 42.02 16.60 -5.34
N LEU A 4 40.77 17.05 -5.15
CA LEU A 4 39.77 16.33 -4.40
C LEU A 4 39.32 15.12 -5.25
N VAL A 5 39.86 13.95 -4.96
CA VAL A 5 39.36 12.70 -5.52
C VAL A 5 38.05 12.37 -4.80
N ILE A 6 36.93 12.77 -5.40
CA ILE A 6 35.62 12.32 -4.96
C ILE A 6 35.47 10.88 -5.43
N TYR A 7 35.78 9.92 -4.56
CA TYR A 7 35.34 8.54 -4.76
C TYR A 7 33.79 8.53 -4.71
N PRO A 8 33.11 8.10 -5.77
CA PRO A 8 31.68 7.82 -5.65
C PRO A 8 31.56 6.57 -4.78
N ILE A 9 31.32 6.77 -3.50
CA ILE A 9 30.74 5.72 -2.66
C ILE A 9 29.31 5.55 -3.21
N ILE A 10 29.17 4.72 -4.23
CA ILE A 10 27.87 4.12 -4.56
C ILE A 10 27.63 3.11 -3.44
N GLN A 11 27.27 3.65 -2.29
CA GLN A 11 26.58 2.87 -1.29
C GLN A 11 25.28 2.47 -1.96
N LYS A 12 25.24 1.21 -2.41
CA LYS A 12 24.02 0.58 -2.89
C LYS A 12 23.00 0.82 -1.77
N LEU A 13 22.09 1.78 -1.98
CA LEU A 13 21.11 2.16 -0.98
C LEU A 13 20.35 0.87 -0.67
N VAL A 14 20.62 0.28 0.48
CA VAL A 14 19.86 -0.90 0.93
C VAL A 14 18.48 -0.38 1.22
N MET A 15 17.56 -0.58 0.28
CA MET A 15 16.17 -0.21 0.47
C MET A 15 15.64 -0.94 1.72
N ASP A 16 15.04 -0.20 2.62
CA ASP A 16 14.37 -0.80 3.77
C ASP A 16 13.15 -1.63 3.33
N LYS A 17 12.69 -2.49 4.23
CA LYS A 17 11.65 -3.49 3.95
C LYS A 17 10.35 -2.90 3.39
N LEU A 18 9.95 -1.74 3.90
CA LEU A 18 8.69 -1.09 3.52
C LEU A 18 8.85 -0.32 2.21
N SER A 19 9.96 0.39 2.02
CA SER A 19 10.27 1.13 0.80
C SER A 19 10.27 0.21 -0.41
N LEU A 20 10.82 -1.00 -0.28
CA LEU A 20 10.84 -1.98 -1.37
C LEU A 20 9.44 -2.39 -1.83
N ILE A 21 8.52 -2.59 -0.88
CA ILE A 21 7.12 -2.95 -1.19
C ILE A 21 6.40 -1.77 -1.85
N LEU A 22 6.51 -0.59 -1.27
CA LEU A 22 5.80 0.60 -1.74
C LEU A 22 6.25 1.02 -3.14
N ASP A 23 7.56 0.96 -3.43
CA ASP A 23 8.11 1.22 -4.75
C ASP A 23 7.56 0.24 -5.81
N ARG A 24 7.59 -1.07 -5.50
CA ARG A 24 7.12 -2.10 -6.42
C ARG A 24 5.61 -2.05 -6.66
N LEU A 25 4.83 -1.70 -5.66
CA LEU A 25 3.38 -1.57 -5.77
C LEU A 25 2.95 -0.19 -6.27
N SER A 26 3.88 0.77 -6.43
CA SER A 26 3.62 2.12 -6.93
C SER A 26 2.39 2.76 -6.25
N VAL A 27 2.43 2.83 -4.92
CA VAL A 27 1.35 3.42 -4.13
C VAL A 27 1.35 4.93 -4.33
N THR A 28 0.21 5.49 -4.72
CA THR A 28 0.02 6.92 -4.92
C THR A 28 -1.25 7.41 -4.24
N ALA A 29 -1.28 8.69 -3.87
CA ALA A 29 -2.46 9.36 -3.34
C ALA A 29 -2.89 10.50 -4.27
N GLY A 30 -4.20 10.75 -4.33
CA GLY A 30 -4.77 11.89 -5.03
C GLY A 30 -5.81 12.58 -4.14
N VAL A 31 -5.50 13.78 -3.64
CA VAL A 31 -6.44 14.56 -2.83
C VAL A 31 -7.52 15.13 -3.74
N PHE A 32 -8.78 14.77 -3.47
CA PHE A 32 -9.93 15.22 -4.24
C PHE A 32 -10.82 16.21 -3.48
N PHE A 33 -10.64 16.36 -2.18
CA PHE A 33 -11.36 17.32 -1.37
C PHE A 33 -10.49 17.84 -0.21
N SER A 34 -10.50 19.15 0.00
CA SER A 34 -9.95 19.81 1.18
C SER A 34 -10.81 21.02 1.53
N GLY A 35 -11.30 21.10 2.77
CA GLY A 35 -12.17 22.19 3.18
C GLY A 35 -13.03 21.87 4.38
N GLU A 36 -14.01 22.74 4.63
CA GLU A 36 -15.05 22.53 5.64
C GLU A 36 -16.10 21.57 5.09
N MET A 37 -16.43 20.58 5.90
CA MET A 37 -17.40 19.55 5.55
C MET A 37 -18.69 19.78 6.34
N CYS A 38 -19.81 19.84 5.63
CA CYS A 38 -21.15 19.85 6.21
C CYS A 38 -22.08 18.92 5.41
N GLY A 39 -22.91 18.16 6.10
CA GLY A 39 -23.84 17.23 5.47
C GLY A 39 -23.36 15.78 5.49
N LEU A 40 -23.77 15.02 4.47
CA LEU A 40 -23.46 13.61 4.27
C LEU A 40 -22.77 13.42 2.94
N ALA A 41 -21.55 12.92 2.95
CA ALA A 41 -20.81 12.50 1.78
C ALA A 41 -20.78 10.97 1.70
N HIS A 42 -21.03 10.41 0.51
CA HIS A 42 -21.01 8.98 0.24
C HIS A 42 -19.79 8.62 -0.61
N PHE A 43 -19.08 7.59 -0.21
CA PHE A 43 -17.89 7.09 -0.90
C PHE A 43 -18.08 5.63 -1.26
N ASP A 44 -17.88 5.32 -2.53
CA ASP A 44 -17.87 3.97 -3.06
C ASP A 44 -16.56 3.75 -3.82
N GLY A 45 -15.55 3.24 -3.14
CA GLY A 45 -14.25 2.94 -3.74
C GLY A 45 -14.29 1.74 -4.70
N THR A 46 -15.41 1.01 -4.76
CA THR A 46 -15.51 -0.22 -5.59
C THR A 46 -15.52 0.11 -7.08
N ALA A 47 -16.14 1.23 -7.47
CA ALA A 47 -16.24 1.64 -8.87
C ALA A 47 -14.87 1.98 -9.49
N GLN A 48 -13.98 2.63 -8.73
CA GLN A 48 -12.63 3.01 -9.18
C GLN A 48 -11.55 2.01 -8.73
N ASN A 49 -11.90 0.99 -7.93
CA ASN A 49 -10.95 0.07 -7.33
C ASN A 49 -9.85 0.79 -6.53
N GLU A 50 -10.25 1.77 -5.71
CA GLU A 50 -9.36 2.63 -4.93
C GLU A 50 -9.61 2.48 -3.43
N GLY A 51 -8.54 2.65 -2.64
CA GLY A 51 -8.67 2.91 -1.20
C GLY A 51 -9.00 4.38 -0.95
N HIS A 52 -9.43 4.71 0.26
CA HIS A 52 -9.67 6.09 0.67
C HIS A 52 -8.95 6.43 1.98
N ILE A 53 -8.56 7.68 2.11
CA ILE A 53 -8.04 8.23 3.36
C ILE A 53 -8.74 9.56 3.65
N HIS A 54 -9.18 9.74 4.89
CA HIS A 54 -9.81 10.96 5.35
C HIS A 54 -9.11 11.44 6.61
N LEU A 55 -8.68 12.69 6.59
CA LEU A 55 -7.95 13.34 7.67
C LEU A 55 -8.82 14.45 8.24
N LEU A 56 -9.14 14.37 9.53
CA LEU A 56 -9.81 15.42 10.28
C LEU A 56 -8.75 16.35 10.88
N ALA A 57 -8.73 17.61 10.44
CA ALA A 57 -7.83 18.64 10.97
C ALA A 57 -8.35 19.26 12.27
N SER A 58 -9.66 19.52 12.31
CA SER A 58 -10.34 20.10 13.46
C SER A 58 -11.83 19.83 13.40
N GLY A 59 -12.54 20.06 14.51
CA GLY A 59 -13.97 19.82 14.59
C GLY A 59 -14.31 18.37 14.89
N ARG A 60 -15.49 17.92 14.41
CA ARG A 60 -16.00 16.56 14.65
C ARG A 60 -16.62 16.00 13.37
N MET A 61 -16.43 14.69 13.16
CA MET A 61 -16.98 13.98 12.02
C MET A 61 -17.34 12.55 12.40
N ASP A 62 -18.48 12.07 11.94
CA ASP A 62 -18.83 10.65 12.01
C ASP A 62 -18.42 9.97 10.70
N VAL A 63 -17.83 8.79 10.83
CA VAL A 63 -17.60 7.85 9.72
C VAL A 63 -18.52 6.67 9.89
N ILE A 64 -19.32 6.37 8.89
CA ILE A 64 -20.35 5.32 8.90
C ILE A 64 -19.92 4.28 7.88
N ASP A 65 -19.65 3.06 8.32
CA ASP A 65 -19.29 1.96 7.44
C ASP A 65 -20.50 1.35 6.72
N ASP A 66 -20.27 0.34 5.90
CA ASP A 66 -21.31 -0.36 5.12
C ASP A 66 -22.32 -1.10 6.02
N ASN A 67 -21.91 -1.54 7.20
CA ASN A 67 -22.79 -2.18 8.20
C ASN A 67 -23.67 -1.16 8.95
N GLY A 68 -23.36 0.12 8.83
CA GLY A 68 -24.01 1.19 9.57
C GLY A 68 -23.37 1.50 10.92
N ASP A 69 -22.23 0.89 11.24
CA ASP A 69 -21.47 1.18 12.44
C ASP A 69 -20.88 2.59 12.36
N VAL A 70 -20.98 3.34 13.46
CA VAL A 70 -20.57 4.75 13.51
C VAL A 70 -19.28 4.90 14.30
N ILE A 71 -18.24 5.41 13.64
CA ILE A 71 -16.98 5.80 14.26
C ILE A 71 -16.97 7.31 14.38
N LYS A 72 -16.85 7.80 15.62
CA LYS A 72 -16.81 9.23 15.91
C LYS A 72 -15.38 9.71 15.95
N LEU A 73 -15.07 10.70 15.11
CA LEU A 73 -13.82 11.43 15.13
C LEU A 73 -14.10 12.80 15.77
N ASP A 74 -13.63 13.01 16.99
CA ASP A 74 -13.85 14.23 17.79
C ASP A 74 -12.55 14.99 18.09
N LYS A 75 -11.45 14.56 17.49
CA LYS A 75 -10.12 15.13 17.57
C LYS A 75 -9.33 14.89 16.29
N PRO A 76 -8.25 15.68 16.04
CA PRO A 76 -7.43 15.51 14.85
C PRO A 76 -6.95 14.07 14.69
N SER A 77 -7.35 13.44 13.58
CA SER A 77 -7.17 12.02 13.37
C SER A 77 -7.27 11.65 11.88
N VAL A 78 -6.85 10.44 11.55
CA VAL A 78 -7.00 9.85 10.24
C VAL A 78 -7.81 8.58 10.31
N ILE A 79 -8.62 8.35 9.29
CA ILE A 79 -9.21 7.06 8.98
C ILE A 79 -8.81 6.66 7.57
N PHE A 80 -8.32 5.44 7.42
CA PHE A 80 -7.78 4.90 6.19
C PHE A 80 -8.43 3.58 5.85
N PHE A 81 -9.00 3.50 4.67
CA PHE A 81 -9.55 2.30 4.04
C PHE A 81 -8.57 1.86 2.95
N PRO A 82 -7.69 0.88 3.22
CA PRO A 82 -6.66 0.44 2.26
C PRO A 82 -7.22 -0.28 1.04
N LYS A 83 -8.46 -0.76 1.12
CA LYS A 83 -9.19 -1.45 0.04
C LYS A 83 -10.46 -0.68 -0.28
N PRO A 84 -11.05 -0.91 -1.46
CA PRO A 84 -12.38 -0.41 -1.78
C PRO A 84 -13.37 -0.73 -0.68
N ALA A 85 -14.04 0.29 -0.16
CA ALA A 85 -15.03 0.16 0.90
C ALA A 85 -16.13 1.19 0.71
N ILE A 86 -17.38 0.76 0.91
CA ILE A 86 -18.52 1.67 0.96
C ILE A 86 -18.55 2.28 2.36
N HIS A 87 -18.53 3.62 2.43
CA HIS A 87 -18.63 4.34 3.69
C HIS A 87 -19.17 5.74 3.47
N ARG A 88 -19.58 6.37 4.55
CA ARG A 88 -20.13 7.72 4.54
C ARG A 88 -19.45 8.57 5.60
N LEU A 89 -19.22 9.83 5.26
CA LEU A 89 -18.79 10.85 6.22
C LEU A 89 -19.99 11.74 6.52
N ARG A 90 -20.17 12.08 7.79
CA ARG A 90 -21.26 12.95 8.24
C ARG A 90 -20.72 13.98 9.22
N ALA A 91 -21.00 15.26 8.97
CA ALA A 91 -20.74 16.35 9.89
C ALA A 91 -21.92 17.35 9.86
N LYS A 92 -22.23 17.98 10.99
CA LYS A 92 -23.15 19.09 11.07
C LYS A 92 -22.38 20.39 10.90
N GLU A 93 -23.07 21.46 10.51
CA GLU A 93 -22.47 22.80 10.45
C GLU A 93 -21.81 23.21 11.77
N SER A 94 -22.49 22.89 12.90
CA SER A 94 -21.96 23.14 14.26
C SER A 94 -20.72 22.33 14.64
N ASP A 95 -20.37 21.31 13.86
CA ASP A 95 -19.21 20.46 14.15
C ASP A 95 -17.89 21.08 13.65
N ASN A 96 -17.96 22.09 12.76
CA ASN A 96 -16.81 22.80 12.17
C ASN A 96 -15.71 21.85 11.67
N ALA A 97 -16.12 20.79 10.99
CA ALA A 97 -15.22 19.74 10.53
C ALA A 97 -14.37 20.25 9.35
N LYS A 98 -13.06 20.43 9.56
CA LYS A 98 -12.09 20.67 8.49
C LYS A 98 -11.41 19.36 8.11
N VAL A 99 -11.56 18.96 6.85
CA VAL A 99 -11.11 17.65 6.39
C VAL A 99 -10.29 17.73 5.11
N VAL A 100 -9.42 16.73 4.93
CA VAL A 100 -8.76 16.41 3.66
C VAL A 100 -9.10 14.98 3.32
N CYS A 101 -9.60 14.75 2.10
CA CYS A 101 -9.96 13.42 1.60
C CYS A 101 -9.16 13.09 0.35
N ALA A 102 -8.58 11.88 0.31
CA ALA A 102 -7.82 11.42 -0.84
C ALA A 102 -8.18 9.98 -1.22
N SER A 103 -8.07 9.67 -2.51
CA SER A 103 -8.06 8.30 -3.02
C SER A 103 -6.66 7.74 -2.99
N ILE A 104 -6.55 6.42 -2.78
CA ILE A 104 -5.30 5.68 -2.77
C ILE A 104 -5.31 4.68 -3.92
N ARG A 105 -4.34 4.81 -4.81
CA ARG A 105 -4.17 3.95 -5.97
C ARG A 105 -2.94 3.08 -5.82
N TYR A 106 -3.05 1.87 -6.34
CA TYR A 106 -1.95 0.91 -6.37
C TYR A 106 -1.58 0.62 -7.82
N GLY A 107 -0.28 0.55 -8.11
CA GLY A 107 0.21 0.07 -9.41
C GLY A 107 -0.24 -1.36 -9.69
N ALA A 108 -0.31 -2.20 -8.67
CA ALA A 108 -1.04 -3.46 -8.69
C ALA A 108 -2.54 -3.25 -8.49
N ASP A 109 -3.30 -4.34 -8.50
CA ASP A 109 -4.70 -4.34 -8.06
C ASP A 109 -4.78 -4.05 -6.55
N THR A 110 -5.93 -3.57 -6.06
CA THR A 110 -6.16 -3.36 -4.61
C THR A 110 -6.11 -4.66 -3.82
N SER A 111 -6.32 -5.81 -4.44
CA SER A 111 -6.05 -7.13 -3.84
C SER A 111 -4.60 -7.54 -4.07
N ASN A 112 -3.67 -6.97 -3.32
CA ASN A 112 -2.24 -7.25 -3.38
C ASN A 112 -1.70 -7.65 -1.97
N PRO A 113 -0.48 -8.20 -1.86
CA PRO A 113 0.04 -8.67 -0.57
C PRO A 113 0.05 -7.62 0.54
N LEU A 114 0.25 -6.33 0.22
CA LEU A 114 0.24 -5.26 1.21
C LEU A 114 -1.17 -5.01 1.74
N THR A 115 -2.13 -4.75 0.85
CA THR A 115 -3.52 -4.47 1.25
C THR A 115 -4.17 -5.67 1.91
N ASN A 116 -3.81 -6.90 1.49
CA ASN A 116 -4.32 -8.13 2.13
C ASN A 116 -3.82 -8.32 3.56
N ALA A 117 -2.66 -7.72 3.90
CA ALA A 117 -2.12 -7.72 5.26
C ALA A 117 -2.69 -6.61 6.17
N LEU A 118 -3.43 -5.66 5.60
CA LEU A 118 -4.03 -4.55 6.34
C LEU A 118 -5.46 -4.90 6.76
N PRO A 119 -5.91 -4.42 7.92
CA PRO A 119 -7.32 -4.49 8.30
C PRO A 119 -8.17 -3.71 7.28
N GLY A 120 -9.48 -3.95 7.28
CA GLY A 120 -10.41 -3.23 6.41
C GLY A 120 -10.37 -1.72 6.61
N MET A 121 -10.02 -1.30 7.82
CA MET A 121 -9.94 0.10 8.22
C MET A 121 -8.84 0.29 9.27
N VAL A 122 -8.13 1.41 9.20
CA VAL A 122 -7.13 1.86 10.18
C VAL A 122 -7.49 3.25 10.66
N THR A 123 -7.54 3.45 11.97
CA THR A 123 -7.69 4.77 12.59
C THR A 123 -6.45 5.11 13.40
N LEU A 124 -6.04 6.37 13.36
CA LEU A 124 -4.93 6.89 14.15
C LEU A 124 -5.23 8.31 14.63
N ASP A 125 -5.07 8.53 15.94
CA ASP A 125 -5.01 9.86 16.52
C ASP A 125 -3.61 10.47 16.22
N PHE A 126 -3.58 11.70 15.72
CA PHE A 126 -2.31 12.34 15.40
C PHE A 126 -1.48 12.67 16.64
N ALA A 127 -2.10 12.89 17.78
CA ALA A 127 -1.41 13.15 19.05
C ALA A 127 -0.59 11.95 19.56
N GLU A 128 -0.92 10.74 19.10
CA GLU A 128 -0.18 9.53 19.50
C GLU A 128 1.16 9.34 18.76
N ASN A 129 1.45 10.18 17.73
CA ASN A 129 2.63 9.99 16.90
C ASN A 129 3.18 11.33 16.39
N GLU A 130 4.24 11.82 17.05
CA GLU A 130 4.87 13.10 16.74
C GLU A 130 5.35 13.23 15.28
N TYR A 131 5.87 12.15 14.69
CA TYR A 131 6.32 12.16 13.29
C TYR A 131 5.14 12.31 12.31
N VAL A 132 4.00 11.69 12.60
CA VAL A 132 2.78 11.86 11.82
C VAL A 132 2.27 13.27 11.96
N LEU A 133 2.24 13.81 13.17
CA LEU A 133 1.71 15.15 13.47
C LEU A 133 2.44 16.24 12.68
N ALA A 134 3.76 16.18 12.59
CA ALA A 134 4.55 17.16 11.82
C ALA A 134 4.17 17.16 10.33
N THR A 135 4.03 15.97 9.72
CA THR A 135 3.64 15.82 8.30
C THR A 135 2.20 16.29 8.07
N VAL A 136 1.28 15.93 8.98
CA VAL A 136 -0.14 16.29 8.89
C VAL A 136 -0.35 17.80 9.04
N ASN A 137 0.39 18.47 9.93
CA ASN A 137 0.34 19.92 10.06
C ASN A 137 0.78 20.62 8.76
N GLY A 138 1.86 20.12 8.12
CA GLY A 138 2.28 20.61 6.81
C GLY A 138 1.23 20.38 5.71
N LEU A 139 0.57 19.22 5.71
CA LEU A 139 -0.54 18.94 4.80
C LEU A 139 -1.71 19.91 4.98
N PHE A 140 -2.15 20.13 6.22
CA PHE A 140 -3.28 21.03 6.48
C PHE A 140 -2.95 22.48 6.19
N GLU A 141 -1.72 22.93 6.53
CA GLU A 141 -1.26 24.27 6.17
C GLU A 141 -1.31 24.50 4.66
N GLU A 142 -0.87 23.53 3.87
CA GLU A 142 -0.93 23.63 2.41
C GLU A 142 -2.34 23.46 1.87
N ALA A 143 -3.12 22.53 2.42
CA ALA A 143 -4.46 22.19 1.94
C ALA A 143 -5.46 23.35 2.07
N PHE A 144 -5.32 24.19 3.10
CA PHE A 144 -6.28 25.26 3.40
C PHE A 144 -5.83 26.65 2.92
N HIS A 145 -4.67 26.75 2.26
CA HIS A 145 -4.21 27.97 1.61
C HIS A 145 -4.16 27.80 0.10
N ASP A 146 -4.37 28.89 -0.62
CA ASP A 146 -4.29 28.90 -2.09
C ASP A 146 -2.90 29.33 -2.54
N ARG A 147 -2.08 28.35 -2.97
CA ARG A 147 -0.68 28.54 -3.38
C ARG A 147 -0.40 27.74 -4.65
N ASP A 148 0.51 28.25 -5.48
CA ASP A 148 0.99 27.52 -6.66
C ASP A 148 1.66 26.20 -6.24
N GLY A 149 1.32 25.10 -6.92
CA GLY A 149 1.85 23.78 -6.62
C GLY A 149 1.14 23.03 -5.48
N LYS A 150 0.12 23.62 -4.86
CA LYS A 150 -0.68 23.04 -3.78
C LYS A 150 -1.06 21.59 -4.02
N GLN A 151 -1.70 21.29 -5.17
CA GLN A 151 -2.20 19.93 -5.45
C GLN A 151 -1.07 18.90 -5.40
N LEU A 152 0.08 19.22 -6.02
CA LEU A 152 1.24 18.33 -6.00
C LEU A 152 1.75 18.10 -4.59
N LEU A 153 1.84 19.15 -3.78
CA LEU A 153 2.35 19.05 -2.41
C LEU A 153 1.41 18.24 -1.51
N ILE A 154 0.09 18.48 -1.56
CA ILE A 154 -0.86 17.74 -0.72
C ILE A 154 -0.93 16.26 -1.09
N ASP A 155 -0.81 15.91 -2.38
CA ASP A 155 -0.75 14.52 -2.83
C ASP A 155 0.50 13.83 -2.26
N ARG A 156 1.69 14.45 -2.37
CA ARG A 156 2.94 13.90 -1.85
C ARG A 156 2.96 13.80 -0.32
N LEU A 157 2.46 14.80 0.38
CA LEU A 157 2.34 14.76 1.85
C LEU A 157 1.38 13.64 2.29
N THR A 158 0.30 13.40 1.56
CA THR A 158 -0.61 12.29 1.82
C THR A 158 0.09 10.93 1.62
N GLU A 159 0.92 10.77 0.58
CA GLU A 159 1.74 9.56 0.39
C GLU A 159 2.71 9.34 1.58
N VAL A 160 3.33 10.40 2.10
CA VAL A 160 4.18 10.31 3.31
C VAL A 160 3.38 9.88 4.53
N ILE A 161 2.16 10.39 4.70
CA ILE A 161 1.28 9.99 5.81
C ILE A 161 0.94 8.50 5.72
N ILE A 162 0.68 7.96 4.51
CA ILE A 162 0.46 6.53 4.32
C ILE A 162 1.66 5.71 4.80
N VAL A 163 2.89 6.15 4.51
CA VAL A 163 4.10 5.48 5.02
C VAL A 163 4.13 5.46 6.55
N HIS A 164 3.79 6.57 7.19
CA HIS A 164 3.72 6.66 8.66
C HIS A 164 2.63 5.76 9.24
N LEU A 165 1.46 5.69 8.60
CA LEU A 165 0.38 4.78 9.00
C LEU A 165 0.83 3.32 8.93
N LEU A 166 1.48 2.92 7.84
CA LEU A 166 2.00 1.56 7.68
C LEU A 166 3.07 1.23 8.74
N ARG A 167 3.97 2.16 9.05
CA ARG A 167 4.94 2.01 10.15
C ARG A 167 4.24 1.79 11.48
N THR A 168 3.18 2.55 11.75
CA THR A 168 2.39 2.43 12.99
C THR A 168 1.66 1.10 13.06
N VAL A 169 1.06 0.64 11.95
CA VAL A 169 0.42 -0.68 11.86
C VAL A 169 1.43 -1.79 12.16
N ILE A 170 2.63 -1.71 11.56
CA ILE A 170 3.71 -2.69 11.80
C ILE A 170 4.17 -2.67 13.26
N SER A 171 4.41 -1.49 13.84
CA SER A 171 4.93 -1.35 15.21
C SER A 171 3.92 -1.77 16.27
N LYS A 172 2.63 -1.49 16.06
CA LYS A 172 1.53 -1.89 16.95
C LYS A 172 1.13 -3.37 16.76
N GLY A 173 1.70 -4.08 15.79
CA GLY A 173 1.32 -5.47 15.47
C GLY A 173 -0.13 -5.60 15.00
N ILE A 174 -0.71 -4.53 14.47
CA ILE A 174 -2.07 -4.52 13.94
C ILE A 174 -2.04 -5.29 12.61
N GLY A 175 -2.78 -6.39 12.54
CA GLY A 175 -2.70 -7.33 11.39
C GLY A 175 -1.78 -8.50 11.71
N TYR A 176 -2.29 -9.47 12.45
CA TYR A 176 -1.53 -10.64 12.92
C TYR A 176 -1.08 -11.60 11.81
N GLN A 177 -1.46 -11.37 10.56
CA GLN A 177 -1.11 -12.21 9.42
C GLN A 177 -0.77 -11.34 8.19
N GLY A 178 -0.11 -11.94 7.22
CA GLY A 178 0.23 -11.30 5.96
C GLY A 178 1.67 -10.83 5.87
N VAL A 179 1.97 -10.09 4.79
CA VAL A 179 3.34 -9.65 4.49
C VAL A 179 3.93 -8.78 5.59
N LEU A 180 3.14 -7.93 6.25
CA LEU A 180 3.62 -7.04 7.31
C LEU A 180 4.06 -7.83 8.54
N ALA A 181 3.30 -8.86 8.94
CA ALA A 181 3.70 -9.78 9.99
C ALA A 181 4.96 -10.57 9.62
N GLY A 182 5.04 -11.02 8.36
CA GLY A 182 6.22 -11.69 7.82
C GLY A 182 7.48 -10.81 7.83
N LEU A 183 7.35 -9.52 7.54
CA LEU A 183 8.45 -8.55 7.62
C LEU A 183 8.86 -8.19 9.05
N ALA A 184 7.95 -8.28 9.99
CA ALA A 184 8.27 -8.15 11.42
C ALA A 184 8.97 -9.41 11.96
N HIS A 185 8.75 -10.57 11.34
CA HIS A 185 9.35 -11.83 11.77
C HIS A 185 10.82 -11.95 11.37
N HIS A 186 11.73 -12.17 12.34
CA HIS A 186 13.18 -12.10 12.14
C HIS A 186 13.72 -12.97 10.99
N GLN A 187 13.24 -14.22 10.85
CA GLN A 187 13.73 -15.17 9.84
C GLN A 187 12.98 -15.05 8.53
N LEU A 188 11.63 -14.89 8.57
CA LEU A 188 10.82 -14.79 7.35
C LEU A 188 11.05 -13.47 6.59
N ALA A 189 11.37 -12.38 7.30
CA ALA A 189 11.69 -11.10 6.68
C ALA A 189 12.79 -11.21 5.63
N ARG A 190 13.84 -12.01 5.89
CA ARG A 190 14.95 -12.22 4.96
C ARG A 190 14.47 -12.83 3.65
N VAL A 191 13.59 -13.82 3.73
CA VAL A 191 13.02 -14.50 2.56
C VAL A 191 12.12 -13.54 1.80
N ILE A 192 11.18 -12.88 2.48
CA ILE A 192 10.23 -11.95 1.87
C ILE A 192 10.96 -10.82 1.15
N ILE A 193 11.98 -10.21 1.77
CA ILE A 193 12.79 -9.17 1.15
C ILE A 193 13.44 -9.69 -0.14
N LYS A 194 14.04 -10.90 -0.11
CA LYS A 194 14.70 -11.47 -1.29
C LYS A 194 13.72 -11.81 -2.40
N LEU A 195 12.54 -12.33 -2.08
CA LEU A 195 11.45 -12.53 -3.05
C LEU A 195 11.02 -11.20 -3.70
N HIS A 196 10.99 -10.13 -2.93
CA HIS A 196 10.61 -8.80 -3.43
C HIS A 196 11.70 -8.16 -4.28
N GLU A 197 12.96 -8.28 -3.89
CA GLU A 197 14.11 -7.76 -4.65
C GLU A 197 14.26 -8.47 -5.99
N SER A 198 14.09 -9.78 -6.01
CA SER A 198 14.43 -10.65 -7.14
C SER A 198 13.30 -11.64 -7.45
N PRO A 199 12.10 -11.17 -7.89
CA PRO A 199 10.98 -12.07 -8.16
C PRO A 199 11.26 -13.05 -9.31
N ALA A 200 12.17 -12.68 -10.22
CA ALA A 200 12.53 -13.50 -11.38
C ALA A 200 13.38 -14.73 -11.07
N GLU A 201 14.03 -14.76 -9.91
CA GLU A 201 14.87 -15.90 -9.52
C GLU A 201 14.07 -17.21 -9.46
N PRO A 202 14.69 -18.37 -9.75
CA PRO A 202 14.04 -19.69 -9.73
C PRO A 202 13.85 -20.20 -8.29
N TRP A 203 13.05 -19.47 -7.51
CA TRP A 203 12.78 -19.77 -6.11
C TRP A 203 12.15 -21.15 -5.92
N THR A 204 12.73 -21.92 -5.03
CA THR A 204 12.22 -23.21 -4.58
C THR A 204 11.95 -23.16 -3.07
N LEU A 205 11.13 -24.11 -2.56
CA LEU A 205 10.93 -24.23 -1.11
C LEU A 205 12.26 -24.45 -0.37
N GLU A 206 13.18 -25.16 -0.99
CA GLU A 206 14.52 -25.43 -0.48
C GLU A 206 15.34 -24.14 -0.33
N SER A 207 15.52 -23.37 -1.42
CA SER A 207 16.27 -22.11 -1.37
C SER A 207 15.66 -21.09 -0.42
N MET A 208 14.33 -21.04 -0.32
CA MET A 208 13.63 -20.16 0.65
C MET A 208 13.89 -20.59 2.09
N SER A 209 13.84 -21.91 2.37
CA SER A 209 14.05 -22.44 3.73
C SER A 209 15.50 -22.27 4.19
N GLU A 210 16.47 -22.38 3.29
CA GLU A 210 17.88 -22.10 3.57
C GLU A 210 18.09 -20.64 3.98
N LEU A 211 17.49 -19.68 3.27
CA LEU A 211 17.52 -18.26 3.63
C LEU A 211 16.90 -17.96 5.00
N ALA A 212 15.90 -18.74 5.38
CA ALA A 212 15.26 -18.65 6.71
C ALA A 212 16.05 -19.34 7.81
N PHE A 213 17.09 -20.11 7.48
CA PHE A 213 17.78 -21.02 8.42
C PHE A 213 16.82 -21.99 9.09
N MET A 214 15.91 -22.58 8.32
CA MET A 214 14.92 -23.56 8.77
C MET A 214 14.94 -24.82 7.92
N SER A 215 14.43 -25.94 8.44
CA SER A 215 14.07 -27.08 7.60
C SER A 215 12.89 -26.72 6.71
N ARG A 216 12.75 -27.39 5.55
CA ARG A 216 11.65 -27.12 4.58
C ARG A 216 10.26 -27.21 5.21
N SER A 217 10.01 -28.25 6.03
CA SER A 217 8.73 -28.42 6.70
C SER A 217 8.44 -27.29 7.71
N LYS A 218 9.40 -26.98 8.58
CA LYS A 218 9.27 -25.90 9.55
C LYS A 218 9.08 -24.54 8.89
N PHE A 219 9.81 -24.27 7.81
CA PHE A 219 9.66 -23.03 7.06
C PHE A 219 8.27 -22.91 6.42
N ALA A 220 7.78 -23.95 5.75
CA ALA A 220 6.46 -23.92 5.11
C ALA A 220 5.33 -23.73 6.13
N GLU A 221 5.40 -24.41 7.28
CA GLU A 221 4.44 -24.26 8.37
C GLU A 221 4.47 -22.85 8.97
N GLU A 222 5.66 -22.36 9.33
CA GLU A 222 5.84 -21.05 9.95
C GLU A 222 5.46 -19.92 9.00
N PHE A 223 5.83 -20.03 7.72
CA PHE A 223 5.44 -19.06 6.71
C PHE A 223 3.92 -19.00 6.56
N ARG A 224 3.25 -20.17 6.47
CA ARG A 224 1.79 -20.23 6.38
C ARG A 224 1.10 -19.68 7.64
N ARG A 225 1.66 -19.95 8.82
CA ARG A 225 1.13 -19.46 10.10
C ARG A 225 1.20 -17.93 10.19
N VAL A 226 2.32 -17.34 9.78
CA VAL A 226 2.60 -15.89 9.91
C VAL A 226 2.01 -15.11 8.73
N VAL A 227 2.22 -15.60 7.50
CA VAL A 227 1.81 -14.88 6.27
C VAL A 227 0.40 -15.27 5.82
N GLY A 228 -0.16 -16.35 6.33
CA GLY A 228 -1.53 -16.79 6.02
C GLY A 228 -1.65 -17.63 4.75
N GLN A 229 -0.57 -17.85 4.00
CA GLN A 229 -0.55 -18.63 2.77
C GLN A 229 0.78 -19.37 2.59
N THR A 230 0.84 -20.28 1.60
CA THR A 230 2.08 -21.01 1.33
C THR A 230 3.15 -20.08 0.71
N PRO A 231 4.46 -20.38 0.88
CA PRO A 231 5.53 -19.60 0.24
C PRO A 231 5.39 -19.50 -1.28
N GLY A 232 4.95 -20.61 -1.92
CA GLY A 232 4.75 -20.65 -3.38
C GLY A 232 3.57 -19.78 -3.84
N ASP A 233 2.44 -19.82 -3.14
CA ASP A 233 1.28 -18.96 -3.46
C ASP A 233 1.62 -17.50 -3.25
N TYR A 234 2.35 -17.17 -2.17
CA TYR A 234 2.84 -15.82 -1.92
C TYR A 234 3.72 -15.29 -3.05
N LEU A 235 4.68 -16.09 -3.52
CA LEU A 235 5.54 -15.72 -4.64
C LEU A 235 4.73 -15.47 -5.91
N ILE A 236 3.72 -16.30 -6.19
CA ILE A 236 2.84 -16.10 -7.35
C ILE A 236 2.06 -14.79 -7.22
N ASP A 237 1.50 -14.51 -6.05
CA ASP A 237 0.77 -13.26 -5.80
C ASP A 237 1.68 -12.03 -5.96
N TRP A 238 2.89 -12.10 -5.44
CA TRP A 238 3.88 -11.05 -5.61
C TRP A 238 4.27 -10.82 -7.07
N ARG A 239 4.58 -11.90 -7.80
CA ARG A 239 4.89 -11.85 -9.24
C ARG A 239 3.75 -11.24 -10.06
N VAL A 240 2.52 -11.62 -9.77
CA VAL A 240 1.34 -11.07 -10.46
C VAL A 240 1.17 -9.58 -10.12
N SER A 241 1.32 -9.17 -8.87
CA SER A 241 1.24 -7.77 -8.48
C SER A 241 2.32 -6.90 -9.15
N VAL A 242 3.56 -7.39 -9.22
CA VAL A 242 4.63 -6.71 -9.96
C VAL A 242 4.31 -6.67 -11.47
N ALA A 243 3.79 -7.76 -12.03
CA ALA A 243 3.39 -7.78 -13.44
C ALA A 243 2.29 -6.75 -13.74
N GLN A 244 1.29 -6.61 -12.89
CA GLN A 244 0.24 -5.60 -13.02
C GLN A 244 0.83 -4.18 -13.05
N SER A 245 1.73 -3.87 -12.11
CA SER A 245 2.42 -2.57 -12.05
C SER A 245 3.23 -2.28 -13.33
N GLU A 246 3.96 -3.27 -13.84
CA GLU A 246 4.80 -3.11 -15.04
C GLU A 246 3.96 -3.00 -16.33
N LEU A 247 2.84 -3.72 -16.41
CA LEU A 247 1.88 -3.62 -17.52
C LEU A 247 1.23 -2.23 -17.58
N LYS A 248 0.87 -1.64 -16.44
CA LYS A 248 0.35 -0.26 -16.38
C LYS A 248 1.35 0.78 -16.88
N LYS A 249 2.66 0.50 -16.76
CA LYS A 249 3.74 1.32 -17.34
C LYS A 249 3.91 1.13 -18.85
N GLY A 250 3.05 0.33 -19.49
CA GLY A 250 3.07 0.10 -20.95
C GLY A 250 4.05 -0.96 -21.41
N LYS A 251 4.66 -1.75 -20.52
CA LYS A 251 5.60 -2.80 -20.93
C LYS A 251 4.90 -3.97 -21.61
N PRO A 252 5.48 -4.54 -22.69
CA PRO A 252 4.92 -5.72 -23.35
C PRO A 252 4.85 -6.94 -22.41
N VAL A 253 3.80 -7.77 -22.56
CA VAL A 253 3.58 -8.98 -21.71
C VAL A 253 4.79 -9.92 -21.75
N SER A 254 5.47 -10.05 -22.90
CA SER A 254 6.66 -10.90 -23.05
C SER A 254 7.85 -10.41 -22.19
N VAL A 255 8.05 -9.11 -22.16
CA VAL A 255 9.10 -8.48 -21.32
C VAL A 255 8.77 -8.66 -19.85
N VAL A 256 7.51 -8.39 -19.47
CA VAL A 256 7.05 -8.51 -18.09
C VAL A 256 7.15 -9.96 -17.61
N ALA A 257 6.83 -10.96 -18.44
CA ALA A 257 6.95 -12.37 -18.08
C ALA A 257 8.37 -12.71 -17.57
N ASN A 258 9.39 -12.34 -18.32
CA ASN A 258 10.78 -12.58 -17.92
C ASN A 258 11.16 -11.80 -16.66
N GLN A 259 10.72 -10.55 -16.53
CA GLN A 259 11.02 -9.70 -15.37
C GLN A 259 10.44 -10.24 -14.05
N VAL A 260 9.35 -11.00 -14.12
CA VAL A 260 8.72 -11.60 -12.95
C VAL A 260 8.97 -13.11 -12.81
N GLY A 261 9.88 -13.67 -13.62
CA GLY A 261 10.36 -15.05 -13.48
C GLY A 261 9.45 -16.12 -14.11
N TYR A 262 8.76 -15.76 -15.19
CA TYR A 262 8.10 -16.74 -16.07
C TYR A 262 8.87 -16.89 -17.37
N GLU A 263 9.01 -18.13 -17.83
CA GLU A 263 9.76 -18.47 -19.03
C GLU A 263 9.22 -17.77 -20.30
N ASN A 264 7.89 -17.58 -20.35
CA ASN A 264 7.22 -16.97 -21.50
C ASN A 264 5.87 -16.35 -21.13
N SER A 265 5.31 -15.60 -22.08
CA SER A 265 4.00 -14.94 -21.92
C SER A 265 2.85 -15.89 -21.59
N SER A 266 2.89 -17.13 -22.09
CA SER A 266 1.83 -18.11 -21.83
C SER A 266 1.84 -18.60 -20.38
N ALA A 267 3.03 -18.82 -19.80
CA ALA A 267 3.19 -19.20 -18.40
C ALA A 267 2.72 -18.07 -17.46
N LEU A 268 3.13 -16.82 -17.73
CA LEU A 268 2.59 -15.67 -17.01
C LEU A 268 1.08 -15.57 -17.14
N SER A 269 0.52 -15.69 -18.36
CA SER A 269 -0.91 -15.55 -18.60
C SER A 269 -1.75 -16.58 -17.83
N LYS A 270 -1.26 -17.81 -17.70
CA LYS A 270 -1.93 -18.85 -16.89
C LYS A 270 -1.96 -18.48 -15.41
N ALA A 271 -0.82 -18.07 -14.85
CA ALA A 271 -0.72 -17.66 -13.44
C ALA A 271 -1.56 -16.41 -13.17
N PHE A 272 -1.47 -15.42 -14.03
CA PHE A 272 -2.19 -14.16 -13.95
C PHE A 272 -3.71 -14.38 -13.99
N LYS A 273 -4.22 -15.17 -14.99
CA LYS A 273 -5.64 -15.48 -15.09
C LYS A 273 -6.16 -16.27 -13.89
N ARG A 274 -5.35 -17.19 -13.33
CA ARG A 274 -5.72 -17.93 -12.11
C ARG A 274 -5.93 -16.99 -10.91
N LYS A 275 -5.15 -15.89 -10.82
CA LYS A 275 -5.19 -14.95 -9.69
C LYS A 275 -6.20 -13.81 -9.89
N THR A 276 -6.35 -13.31 -11.12
CA THR A 276 -7.15 -12.10 -11.40
C THR A 276 -8.46 -12.41 -12.13
N GLY A 277 -8.66 -13.65 -12.60
CA GLY A 277 -9.77 -14.03 -13.45
C GLY A 277 -9.61 -13.64 -14.92
N LEU A 278 -8.68 -12.74 -15.27
CA LEU A 278 -8.48 -12.19 -16.60
C LEU A 278 -7.07 -12.49 -17.13
N SER A 279 -6.90 -12.51 -18.46
CA SER A 279 -5.56 -12.49 -19.05
C SER A 279 -4.89 -11.13 -18.83
N PRO A 280 -3.53 -11.03 -18.88
CA PRO A 280 -2.84 -9.75 -18.71
C PRO A 280 -3.35 -8.65 -19.64
N SER A 281 -3.58 -8.95 -20.91
CA SER A 281 -4.07 -7.98 -21.89
C SER A 281 -5.53 -7.59 -21.65
N ALA A 282 -6.40 -8.53 -21.27
CA ALA A 282 -7.79 -8.24 -20.94
C ALA A 282 -7.90 -7.40 -19.65
N TRP A 283 -7.08 -7.71 -18.66
CA TRP A 283 -7.01 -6.95 -17.43
C TRP A 283 -6.52 -5.50 -17.67
N LEU A 284 -5.46 -5.32 -18.46
CA LEU A 284 -4.96 -3.98 -18.80
C LEU A 284 -6.00 -3.17 -19.57
N LYS A 285 -6.74 -3.82 -20.50
CA LYS A 285 -7.80 -3.14 -21.24
C LYS A 285 -8.95 -2.70 -20.32
N SER A 286 -9.39 -3.54 -19.39
CA SER A 286 -10.42 -3.15 -18.42
C SER A 286 -9.95 -1.99 -17.53
N TYR A 287 -8.69 -2.00 -17.11
CA TYR A 287 -8.12 -0.92 -16.32
C TYR A 287 -8.06 0.44 -17.05
N LEU A 288 -7.79 0.44 -18.35
CA LEU A 288 -7.71 1.67 -19.16
C LEU A 288 -9.10 2.23 -19.56
N GLN A 289 -10.17 1.49 -19.32
CA GLN A 289 -11.55 1.89 -19.60
C GLN A 289 -12.24 2.56 -18.41
N HIS A 290 -11.61 2.50 -17.24
CA HIS A 290 -12.03 3.18 -16.00
C HIS A 290 -11.08 4.31 -15.65
#